data_3a63ebf73ce5f5eecdb14a5c9c2341bd
#
_entry.id   3a63ebf73ce5f5eecdb14a5c9c2341bd
#
_cell.length_a   1.000
_cell.length_b   1.000
_cell.length_c   1.000
_cell.angle_alpha   90.00
_cell.angle_beta   90.00
_cell.angle_gamma   90.00
#
_symmetry.space_group_name_H-M   'P 1'
#
loop_
_entity.id
_entity.type
_entity.pdbx_description
1 polymer ?
#
loop_
_entity_poly.entity_id
_entity_poly.type
_entity_poly.pdbx_seq_one_letter_code
_entity_poly.pdbx_strand_id
1 'polypeptide(L)'
;MSKFTVRVYGIMFNEQKQVLVSDEYIRGGYYTKFPGGGLEFGEGTLECMVREWKEELNQDIEVVEHIYTTDFFQISAFDDVNQIISIYYLVRPLSPFTATVLEKPFGFEIPEGATQVEGVRWVDWDAFSAEAVTLPIDKVLADIVKRKY
;
A
#
# COMPACT_ATOMS: atom_id res chain seq x y z
N MET A 1 15.82 9.46 -18.95
CA MET A 1 14.68 9.12 -19.80
C MET A 1 13.43 8.99 -18.96
N SER A 2 12.37 9.72 -19.29
CA SER A 2 11.09 9.63 -18.57
C SER A 2 10.35 8.35 -18.92
N LYS A 3 9.67 7.76 -17.96
CA LYS A 3 8.89 6.53 -18.17
C LYS A 3 7.73 6.45 -17.20
N PHE A 4 6.81 5.56 -17.49
CA PHE A 4 5.70 5.25 -16.60
C PHE A 4 6.08 4.08 -15.69
N THR A 5 5.66 4.16 -14.45
CA THR A 5 5.77 3.05 -13.50
C THR A 5 4.38 2.75 -12.98
N VAL A 6 3.94 1.51 -13.18
CA VAL A 6 2.63 1.04 -12.71
C VAL A 6 2.81 0.30 -11.40
N ARG A 7 2.03 0.69 -10.39
CA ARG A 7 2.05 0.07 -9.07
C ARG A 7 0.65 -0.37 -8.69
N VAL A 8 0.54 -1.45 -7.93
CA VAL A 8 -0.75 -2.04 -7.56
C VAL A 8 -0.79 -2.21 -6.05
N TYR A 9 -1.86 -1.76 -5.41
CA TYR A 9 -2.01 -1.75 -3.95
C TYR A 9 -3.34 -2.34 -3.52
N GLY A 10 -3.36 -2.95 -2.34
CA GLY A 10 -4.55 -3.55 -1.79
C GLY A 10 -5.04 -2.86 -0.52
N ILE A 11 -6.34 -2.70 -0.42
CA ILE A 11 -7.02 -2.19 0.76
C ILE A 11 -7.70 -3.37 1.42
N MET A 12 -7.31 -3.67 2.66
CA MET A 12 -7.88 -4.78 3.44
C MET A 12 -8.45 -4.27 4.74
N PHE A 13 -9.69 -4.68 5.03
CA PHE A 13 -10.33 -4.47 6.33
C PHE A 13 -10.28 -5.75 7.15
N ASN A 14 -10.18 -5.61 8.47
CA ASN A 14 -10.39 -6.72 9.39
C ASN A 14 -11.82 -6.67 9.99
N GLU A 15 -12.13 -7.59 10.89
CA GLU A 15 -13.45 -7.69 11.50
C GLU A 15 -13.79 -6.49 12.39
N GLN A 16 -12.78 -5.77 12.90
CA GLN A 16 -12.97 -4.57 13.69
C GLN A 16 -13.08 -3.31 12.83
N LYS A 17 -13.16 -3.47 11.51
CA LYS A 17 -13.17 -2.38 10.55
C LYS A 17 -11.93 -1.47 10.68
N GLN A 18 -10.78 -2.09 10.78
CA GLN A 18 -9.49 -1.41 10.68
C GLN A 18 -8.93 -1.62 9.29
N VAL A 19 -8.13 -0.68 8.82
CA VAL A 19 -7.49 -0.71 7.49
C VAL A 19 -6.01 -1.03 7.66
N LEU A 20 -5.50 -1.97 6.86
CA LEU A 20 -4.08 -2.34 6.89
C LEU A 20 -3.27 -1.31 6.10
N VAL A 21 -2.27 -0.73 6.74
CA VAL A 21 -1.32 0.18 6.11
C VAL A 21 0.10 -0.35 6.27
N SER A 22 1.01 0.14 5.44
CA SER A 22 2.44 -0.19 5.49
C SER A 22 3.22 1.06 5.85
N ASP A 23 3.89 1.04 7.00
CA ASP A 23 4.83 2.09 7.38
C ASP A 23 6.19 1.71 6.81
N GLU A 24 6.82 2.64 6.09
CA GLU A 24 8.07 2.39 5.40
C GLU A 24 9.08 3.50 5.68
N TYR A 25 10.29 3.07 6.00
CA TYR A 25 11.46 3.93 6.00
C TYR A 25 12.19 3.72 4.68
N ILE A 26 12.36 4.77 3.89
CA ILE A 26 13.01 4.69 2.58
C ILE A 26 14.01 5.84 2.49
N ARG A 27 15.29 5.49 2.46
CA ARG A 27 16.39 6.46 2.24
C ARG A 27 16.26 7.75 3.06
N GLY A 28 16.02 7.61 4.35
CA GLY A 28 15.92 8.73 5.29
C GLY A 28 14.54 9.33 5.45
N GLY A 29 13.55 8.89 4.68
CA GLY A 29 12.17 9.37 4.78
C GLY A 29 11.22 8.34 5.37
N TYR A 30 10.14 8.81 5.98
CA TYR A 30 9.12 7.96 6.58
C TYR A 30 7.81 8.13 5.82
N TYR A 31 7.21 7.02 5.40
CA TYR A 31 6.01 7.02 4.58
C TYR A 31 5.02 5.99 5.10
N THR A 32 3.75 6.37 5.20
CA THR A 32 2.67 5.41 5.43
C THR A 32 1.93 5.22 4.11
N LYS A 33 1.90 3.98 3.65
CA LYS A 33 1.37 3.58 2.35
C LYS A 33 0.42 2.41 2.53
N PHE A 34 0.03 1.77 1.43
CA PHE A 34 -0.73 0.53 1.44
C PHE A 34 0.14 -0.62 0.97
N PRO A 35 -0.16 -1.87 1.40
CA PRO A 35 0.59 -3.03 0.90
C PRO A 35 0.40 -3.23 -0.60
N GLY A 36 1.49 -3.51 -1.29
CA GLY A 36 1.50 -3.74 -2.73
C GLY A 36 2.87 -3.51 -3.32
N GLY A 37 2.92 -3.30 -4.62
CA GLY A 37 4.20 -3.10 -5.28
C GLY A 37 4.09 -2.89 -6.77
N GLY A 38 5.22 -2.98 -7.45
CA GLY A 38 5.34 -2.73 -8.88
C GLY A 38 4.80 -3.87 -9.73
N LEU A 39 4.11 -3.48 -10.79
CA LEU A 39 3.67 -4.44 -11.80
C LEU A 39 4.88 -4.97 -12.57
N GLU A 40 4.96 -6.27 -12.71
CA GLU A 40 6.01 -6.92 -13.50
C GLU A 40 5.50 -7.23 -14.90
N PHE A 41 6.41 -7.13 -15.88
CA PHE A 41 6.07 -7.50 -17.25
C PHE A 41 5.66 -8.98 -17.30
N GLY A 42 4.55 -9.25 -17.95
CA GLY A 42 4.04 -10.62 -18.10
C GLY A 42 2.95 -10.99 -17.12
N GLU A 43 2.58 -10.09 -16.19
CA GLU A 43 1.47 -10.34 -15.29
C GLU A 43 0.38 -9.29 -15.44
N GLY A 44 -0.86 -9.67 -15.14
CA GLY A 44 -1.96 -8.72 -15.01
C GLY A 44 -1.98 -8.09 -13.64
N THR A 45 -2.79 -7.04 -13.47
CA THR A 45 -2.83 -6.30 -12.19
C THR A 45 -3.42 -7.15 -11.05
N LEU A 46 -4.37 -8.04 -11.34
CA LEU A 46 -4.91 -8.97 -10.33
C LEU A 46 -3.86 -9.97 -9.88
N GLU A 47 -3.10 -10.52 -10.82
CA GLU A 47 -1.99 -11.44 -10.51
C GLU A 47 -0.90 -10.74 -9.70
N CYS A 48 -0.58 -9.49 -10.05
CA CYS A 48 0.36 -8.66 -9.29
C CYS A 48 -0.08 -8.52 -7.84
N MET A 49 -1.35 -8.25 -7.62
CA MET A 49 -1.87 -8.08 -6.26
C MET A 49 -1.71 -9.36 -5.43
N VAL A 50 -2.09 -10.49 -6.00
CA VAL A 50 -1.96 -11.79 -5.33
C VAL A 50 -0.49 -12.10 -5.03
N ARG A 51 0.40 -11.87 -5.99
CA ARG A 51 1.83 -12.11 -5.84
C ARG A 51 2.46 -11.23 -4.75
N GLU A 52 2.21 -9.92 -4.80
CA GLU A 52 2.80 -8.98 -3.85
C GLU A 52 2.39 -9.28 -2.41
N TRP A 53 1.12 -9.56 -2.17
CA TRP A 53 0.64 -9.89 -0.83
C TRP A 53 1.24 -11.22 -0.33
N LYS A 54 1.44 -12.18 -1.23
CA LYS A 54 2.08 -13.44 -0.86
C LYS A 54 3.55 -13.25 -0.52
N GLU A 55 4.27 -12.49 -1.33
CA GLU A 55 5.70 -12.23 -1.11
C GLU A 55 5.96 -11.44 0.16
N GLU A 56 5.22 -10.37 0.38
CA GLU A 56 5.48 -9.45 1.49
C GLU A 56 4.88 -9.89 2.81
N LEU A 57 3.68 -10.46 2.80
CA LEU A 57 2.92 -10.74 4.02
C LEU A 57 2.64 -12.22 4.22
N ASN A 58 3.04 -13.07 3.28
CA ASN A 58 2.67 -14.49 3.27
C ASN A 58 1.16 -14.68 3.43
N GLN A 59 0.40 -13.79 2.79
CA GLN A 59 -1.05 -13.73 2.90
C GLN A 59 -1.69 -14.07 1.56
N ASP A 60 -2.55 -15.08 1.56
CA ASP A 60 -3.38 -15.40 0.41
C ASP A 60 -4.60 -14.49 0.42
N ILE A 61 -4.86 -13.87 -0.72
CA ILE A 61 -5.96 -12.93 -0.88
C ILE A 61 -6.74 -13.20 -2.16
N GLU A 62 -7.96 -12.66 -2.21
CA GLU A 62 -8.64 -12.46 -3.48
C GLU A 62 -9.01 -10.99 -3.63
N VAL A 63 -9.05 -10.55 -4.87
CA VAL A 63 -9.49 -9.20 -5.19
C VAL A 63 -11.01 -9.19 -5.24
N VAL A 64 -11.61 -8.26 -4.48
CA VAL A 64 -13.07 -8.11 -4.42
C VAL A 64 -13.55 -7.16 -5.51
N GLU A 65 -12.95 -5.97 -5.59
CA GLU A 65 -13.31 -4.97 -6.60
C GLU A 65 -12.21 -3.94 -6.78
N HIS A 66 -12.25 -3.25 -7.91
CA HIS A 66 -11.42 -2.09 -8.19
C HIS A 66 -11.97 -0.89 -7.43
N ILE A 67 -11.06 -0.09 -6.84
CA ILE A 67 -11.44 1.14 -6.13
C ILE A 67 -11.07 2.37 -6.95
N TYR A 68 -9.82 2.48 -7.38
CA TYR A 68 -9.30 3.70 -8.00
C TYR A 68 -8.06 3.40 -8.83
N THR A 69 -7.92 4.13 -9.94
CA THR A 69 -6.68 4.21 -10.73
C THR A 69 -6.34 5.67 -10.89
N THR A 70 -5.06 6.02 -10.70
CA THR A 70 -4.57 7.39 -10.82
C THR A 70 -5.05 8.02 -12.13
N ASP A 71 -5.68 9.19 -12.04
CA ASP A 71 -6.23 9.92 -13.17
C ASP A 71 -5.67 11.34 -13.29
N PHE A 72 -4.53 11.62 -12.64
CA PHE A 72 -3.84 12.89 -12.72
C PHE A 72 -2.33 12.65 -12.79
N PHE A 73 -1.58 13.69 -13.21
CA PHE A 73 -0.13 13.58 -13.28
C PHE A 73 0.49 13.54 -11.88
N GLN A 74 1.33 12.53 -11.62
CA GLN A 74 2.11 12.43 -10.40
C GLN A 74 3.51 11.90 -10.73
N ILE A 75 4.52 12.71 -10.46
CA ILE A 75 5.91 12.27 -10.52
C ILE A 75 6.23 11.42 -9.29
N SER A 76 7.14 10.46 -9.42
CA SER A 76 7.57 9.63 -8.30
C SER A 76 8.09 10.49 -7.14
N ALA A 77 7.76 10.10 -5.91
CA ALA A 77 8.33 10.74 -4.71
C ALA A 77 9.82 10.40 -4.53
N PHE A 78 10.34 9.43 -5.27
CA PHE A 78 11.69 8.89 -5.09
C PHE A 78 12.64 9.22 -6.24
N ASP A 79 12.13 9.75 -7.35
CA ASP A 79 12.92 10.22 -8.48
C ASP A 79 12.11 11.22 -9.31
N ASP A 80 12.78 11.85 -10.29
CA ASP A 80 12.14 12.85 -11.13
C ASP A 80 11.95 12.38 -12.58
N VAL A 81 12.08 11.07 -12.82
CA VAL A 81 12.01 10.52 -14.18
C VAL A 81 10.81 9.60 -14.39
N ASN A 82 10.21 9.10 -13.32
CA ASN A 82 9.07 8.19 -13.39
C ASN A 82 7.76 8.90 -13.09
N GLN A 83 6.80 8.76 -13.99
CA GLN A 83 5.41 9.12 -13.70
C GLN A 83 4.70 7.89 -13.14
N ILE A 84 4.06 8.06 -11.99
CA ILE A 84 3.42 6.95 -11.27
C ILE A 84 1.96 6.82 -11.69
N ILE A 85 1.56 5.59 -11.98
CA ILE A 85 0.16 5.21 -12.14
C ILE A 85 -0.08 4.11 -11.11
N SER A 86 -0.94 4.40 -10.14
CA SER A 86 -1.28 3.46 -9.06
C SER A 86 -2.69 2.95 -9.23
N ILE A 87 -2.85 1.64 -9.05
CA ILE A 87 -4.13 0.94 -9.17
C ILE A 87 -4.43 0.33 -7.81
N TYR A 88 -5.64 0.58 -7.29
CA TYR A 88 -6.03 0.15 -5.94
C TYR A 88 -7.22 -0.79 -6.01
N TYR A 89 -7.09 -1.90 -5.32
CA TYR A 89 -8.14 -2.92 -5.21
C TYR A 89 -8.55 -3.13 -3.76
N LEU A 90 -9.83 -3.39 -3.55
CA LEU A 90 -10.30 -3.96 -2.31
C LEU A 90 -9.96 -5.44 -2.34
N VAL A 91 -9.26 -5.92 -1.31
CA VAL A 91 -8.87 -7.33 -1.20
C VAL A 91 -9.41 -7.92 0.09
N ARG A 92 -9.58 -9.24 0.11
CA ARG A 92 -9.96 -9.96 1.33
C ARG A 92 -9.07 -11.16 1.55
N PRO A 93 -8.85 -11.56 2.82
CA PRO A 93 -8.00 -12.71 3.11
C PRO A 93 -8.71 -14.02 2.74
N LEU A 94 -7.94 -14.95 2.16
CA LEU A 94 -8.38 -16.33 1.92
C LEU A 94 -7.81 -17.30 2.96
N SER A 95 -6.93 -16.80 3.84
CA SER A 95 -6.29 -17.55 4.91
C SER A 95 -6.23 -16.68 6.15
N PRO A 96 -6.00 -17.23 7.34
CA PRO A 96 -5.84 -16.43 8.55
C PRO A 96 -4.72 -15.41 8.40
N PHE A 97 -4.94 -14.18 8.88
CA PHE A 97 -3.92 -13.14 8.87
C PHE A 97 -2.92 -13.43 9.99
N THR A 98 -1.68 -13.74 9.62
CA THR A 98 -0.63 -14.15 10.57
C THR A 98 0.59 -13.23 10.55
N ALA A 99 0.61 -12.20 9.70
CA ALA A 99 1.72 -11.27 9.65
C ALA A 99 1.89 -10.54 10.99
N THR A 100 3.14 -10.31 11.37
CA THR A 100 3.44 -9.51 12.56
C THR A 100 3.07 -8.05 12.27
N VAL A 101 2.30 -7.44 13.16
CA VAL A 101 1.90 -6.05 13.00
C VAL A 101 2.64 -5.15 13.97
N LEU A 102 2.90 -3.92 13.56
CA LEU A 102 3.46 -2.89 14.41
C LEU A 102 2.39 -2.44 15.43
N GLU A 103 2.80 -2.19 16.66
CA GLU A 103 1.90 -1.71 17.71
C GLU A 103 1.68 -0.20 17.66
N LYS A 104 2.59 0.51 16.99
CA LYS A 104 2.54 1.98 16.85
C LYS A 104 3.12 2.37 15.49
N PRO A 105 2.81 3.60 15.01
CA PRO A 105 3.38 4.09 13.76
C PRO A 105 4.92 4.02 13.78
N PHE A 106 5.47 3.42 12.72
CA PHE A 106 6.92 3.26 12.54
C PHE A 106 7.61 2.57 13.72
N GLY A 107 6.92 1.64 14.38
CA GLY A 107 7.40 0.93 15.57
C GLY A 107 8.42 -0.17 15.27
N PHE A 108 9.25 0.01 14.26
CA PHE A 108 10.35 -0.90 13.90
C PHE A 108 11.69 -0.24 14.20
N GLU A 109 12.72 -1.08 14.32
CA GLU A 109 14.09 -0.61 14.42
C GLU A 109 14.69 -0.49 13.02
N ILE A 110 15.55 0.51 12.82
CA ILE A 110 16.29 0.70 11.58
C ILE A 110 17.71 0.23 11.82
N PRO A 111 18.10 -0.94 11.27
CA PRO A 111 19.47 -1.42 11.40
C PRO A 111 20.46 -0.43 10.81
N GLU A 112 21.66 -0.35 11.40
CA GLU A 112 22.70 0.51 10.89
C GLU A 112 22.99 0.19 9.42
N GLY A 113 23.01 1.21 8.57
CA GLY A 113 23.25 1.05 7.13
C GLY A 113 22.04 0.63 6.31
N ALA A 114 20.89 0.34 6.95
CA ALA A 114 19.69 -0.01 6.21
C ALA A 114 19.14 1.20 5.44
N THR A 115 18.78 0.98 4.18
CA THR A 115 18.18 2.01 3.33
C THR A 115 16.66 1.88 3.24
N GLN A 116 16.13 0.74 3.64
CA GLN A 116 14.69 0.47 3.61
C GLN A 116 14.30 -0.49 4.73
N VAL A 117 13.24 -0.13 5.45
CA VAL A 117 12.60 -0.97 6.47
C VAL A 117 11.11 -0.77 6.33
N GLU A 118 10.33 -1.83 6.51
CA GLU A 118 8.88 -1.73 6.44
C GLU A 118 8.20 -2.61 7.48
N GLY A 119 6.98 -2.25 7.84
CA GLY A 119 6.12 -3.03 8.71
C GLY A 119 4.67 -2.61 8.52
N VAL A 120 3.76 -3.52 8.77
CA VAL A 120 2.33 -3.24 8.61
C VAL A 120 1.66 -3.01 9.97
N ARG A 121 0.59 -2.23 9.97
CA ARG A 121 -0.25 -2.01 11.16
C ARG A 121 -1.69 -1.76 10.75
N TRP A 122 -2.58 -1.94 11.70
CA TRP A 122 -4.00 -1.68 11.52
C TRP A 122 -4.33 -0.27 12.00
N VAL A 123 -5.09 0.46 11.18
CA VAL A 123 -5.56 1.81 11.53
C VAL A 123 -7.06 1.72 11.76
N ASP A 124 -7.53 2.18 12.92
CA ASP A 124 -8.95 2.22 13.23
C ASP A 124 -9.71 3.07 12.21
N TRP A 125 -10.93 2.65 11.87
CA TRP A 125 -11.72 3.37 10.88
C TRP A 125 -11.90 4.84 11.23
N ASP A 126 -12.10 5.15 12.51
CA ASP A 126 -12.28 6.54 12.95
C ASP A 126 -11.01 7.39 12.77
N ALA A 127 -9.85 6.76 12.81
CA ALA A 127 -8.57 7.42 12.60
C ALA A 127 -8.11 7.40 11.14
N PHE A 128 -8.78 6.63 10.28
CA PHE A 128 -8.41 6.50 8.88
C PHE A 128 -8.95 7.67 8.07
N SER A 129 -8.06 8.38 7.41
CA SER A 129 -8.36 9.50 6.51
C SER A 129 -7.18 9.75 5.61
N ALA A 130 -7.28 10.75 4.73
CA ALA A 130 -6.15 11.18 3.90
C ALA A 130 -4.91 11.56 4.73
N GLU A 131 -5.11 12.00 5.97
CA GLU A 131 -4.00 12.37 6.86
C GLU A 131 -3.25 11.15 7.40
N ALA A 132 -3.84 9.96 7.33
CA ALA A 132 -3.19 8.73 7.80
C ALA A 132 -2.10 8.23 6.84
N VAL A 133 -2.08 8.71 5.61
CA VAL A 133 -1.14 8.28 4.57
C VAL A 133 -0.34 9.46 4.03
N THR A 134 0.82 9.17 3.42
CA THR A 134 1.81 10.20 3.12
C THR A 134 1.76 10.70 1.68
N LEU A 135 1.59 9.81 0.73
CA LEU A 135 1.75 10.14 -0.70
C LEU A 135 0.47 10.73 -1.30
N PRO A 136 0.59 11.68 -2.26
CA PRO A 136 -0.58 12.36 -2.81
C PRO A 136 -1.66 11.44 -3.39
N ILE A 137 -1.26 10.41 -4.15
CA ILE A 137 -2.22 9.46 -4.74
C ILE A 137 -2.93 8.67 -3.65
N ASP A 138 -2.18 8.22 -2.63
CA ASP A 138 -2.75 7.49 -1.50
C ASP A 138 -3.77 8.34 -0.74
N LYS A 139 -3.53 9.65 -0.63
CA LYS A 139 -4.48 10.57 0.02
C LYS A 139 -5.80 10.66 -0.74
N VAL A 140 -5.75 10.72 -2.05
CA VAL A 140 -6.96 10.69 -2.89
C VAL A 140 -7.70 9.37 -2.70
N LEU A 141 -6.97 8.26 -2.70
CA LEU A 141 -7.54 6.93 -2.47
C LEU A 141 -8.20 6.84 -1.10
N ALA A 142 -7.54 7.33 -0.06
CA ALA A 142 -8.10 7.29 1.30
C ALA A 142 -9.42 8.05 1.39
N ASP A 143 -9.54 9.20 0.74
CA ASP A 143 -10.81 9.95 0.66
C ASP A 143 -11.91 9.13 -0.03
N ILE A 144 -11.56 8.44 -1.11
CA ILE A 144 -12.52 7.59 -1.84
C ILE A 144 -12.99 6.44 -0.95
N VAL A 145 -12.06 5.76 -0.28
CA VAL A 145 -12.37 4.65 0.63
C VAL A 145 -13.29 5.13 1.77
N LYS A 146 -12.97 6.27 2.35
CA LYS A 146 -13.74 6.82 3.47
C LYS A 146 -15.17 7.16 3.07
N ARG A 147 -15.40 7.59 1.83
CA ARG A 147 -16.73 7.88 1.31
C ARG A 147 -17.49 6.64 0.86
N LYS A 148 -16.78 5.63 0.35
CA LYS A 148 -17.40 4.45 -0.27
C LYS A 148 -17.74 3.36 0.76
N TYR A 149 -16.94 3.17 1.75
CA TYR A 149 -17.04 2.09 2.74
C TYR A 149 -17.32 2.64 4.13
#